data_f8f316e17999b1a5ffabe0194ce64843
#
_entry.id   f8f316e17999b1a5ffabe0194ce64843
#
_cell.length_a   1.000
_cell.length_b   1.000
_cell.length_c   1.000
_cell.angle_alpha   90.00
_cell.angle_beta   90.00
_cell.angle_gamma   90.00
#
_symmetry.space_group_name_H-M   'P 1'
#
loop_
_entity.id
_entity.type
_entity.pdbx_description
1 polymer ?
#
loop_
_entity_poly.entity_id
_entity_poly.type
_entity_poly.pdbx_seq_one_letter_code
_entity_poly.pdbx_strand_id
1 'polypeptide(L)'
;MKTATQHFLLVLLAGTALILPAQAQEIPPAVAAMLDNFERQTGLKPTYSSLETDSSGNVSIAALTMSVSAAGTDPAVKLVIDEVELNDIEDQGDGLYEIGSTSFSGLKMDIGDAEFSATLSVPESSAEGWYVKALGDSPTPEDSLRAAMNVARKMSSGKMTITAMGQTITIDGYEQTWDGDPATGAGKFAMKLSNVAIPESTIAMLDTMGMMKQLGYNGVNFDLTSNGNLDITGGNMGLSFDFAFAGRDMGQLSFGASASGIPIAVYAELQKAQSGGSEPDFNALMPQIQTITLNHVNLRFDDASLVNRVLPMVAAMQGMEQAAMVANAGAMVQLGLMQFQNQAFTDQTVAAVNSFLKEPKSLTVSAKPTSPVTVMELMGLNPANPGEAITKLGVTVSAND
;
A
#
# COMPACT_ATOMS: atom_id res chain seq x y z
N MET A 1 26.80 6.58 26.30
CA MET A 1 28.11 7.32 26.16
C MET A 1 27.95 8.33 25.06
N LYS A 2 28.14 9.56 25.41
CA LYS A 2 27.92 10.76 24.58
C LYS A 2 29.01 10.92 23.52
N THR A 3 28.62 11.48 22.36
CA THR A 3 29.41 12.33 21.47
C THR A 3 30.53 11.70 20.64
N ALA A 4 30.27 11.53 19.36
CA ALA A 4 31.24 11.85 18.33
C ALA A 4 30.50 12.64 17.24
N THR A 5 30.34 13.88 17.54
CA THR A 5 29.76 14.96 16.77
C THR A 5 30.82 15.55 15.84
N GLN A 6 30.35 15.99 14.65
CA GLN A 6 30.88 17.10 13.89
C GLN A 6 32.39 17.05 13.54
N HIS A 7 32.64 16.95 12.28
CA HIS A 7 33.54 17.80 11.46
C HIS A 7 33.86 17.06 10.17
N PHE A 8 33.12 17.31 9.10
CA PHE A 8 33.72 17.34 7.78
C PHE A 8 33.34 18.65 7.11
N LEU A 9 34.23 19.59 7.33
CA LEU A 9 34.22 20.90 6.73
C LEU A 9 35.01 20.85 5.42
N LEU A 10 34.41 21.44 4.37
CA LEU A 10 35.03 22.14 3.25
C LEU A 10 36.39 21.67 2.72
N VAL A 11 36.39 21.17 1.50
CA VAL A 11 37.45 21.42 0.55
C VAL A 11 36.91 22.26 -0.60
N LEU A 12 37.17 23.56 -0.53
CA LEU A 12 37.06 24.49 -1.66
C LEU A 12 38.17 24.13 -2.66
N LEU A 13 37.82 23.70 -3.86
CA LEU A 13 38.68 23.80 -5.02
C LEU A 13 38.04 24.81 -5.96
N ALA A 14 38.63 26.00 -5.95
CA ALA A 14 38.37 27.07 -6.87
C ALA A 14 38.79 26.66 -8.29
N GLY A 15 37.82 26.23 -9.12
CA GLY A 15 37.91 26.26 -10.55
C GLY A 15 37.10 27.46 -11.03
N THR A 16 37.77 28.51 -11.48
CA THR A 16 37.14 29.65 -12.14
C THR A 16 36.61 29.25 -13.49
N ALA A 17 35.45 28.66 -13.52
CA ALA A 17 34.56 28.67 -14.67
C ALA A 17 33.80 30.01 -14.62
N LEU A 18 33.90 30.81 -15.66
CA LEU A 18 33.04 31.97 -15.87
C LEU A 18 31.58 31.51 -15.85
N ILE A 19 30.95 31.56 -14.68
CA ILE A 19 29.52 31.41 -14.53
C ILE A 19 28.94 32.74 -15.05
N LEU A 20 28.46 32.72 -16.27
CA LEU A 20 27.41 33.66 -16.65
C LEU A 20 26.31 33.47 -15.62
N PRO A 21 25.72 34.54 -15.03
CA PRO A 21 24.56 34.37 -14.19
C PRO A 21 23.48 33.69 -15.05
N ALA A 22 23.23 32.43 -14.81
CA ALA A 22 22.01 31.80 -15.24
C ALA A 22 20.90 32.71 -14.67
N GLN A 23 20.10 33.34 -15.51
CA GLN A 23 18.87 33.96 -15.06
C GLN A 23 18.18 32.85 -14.30
N ALA A 24 17.90 33.06 -13.03
CA ALA A 24 17.15 32.10 -12.23
C ALA A 24 15.81 31.91 -12.98
N GLN A 25 15.70 30.82 -13.71
CA GLN A 25 14.50 30.50 -14.44
C GLN A 25 13.41 30.32 -13.40
N GLU A 26 12.35 31.07 -13.50
CA GLU A 26 11.24 30.99 -12.55
C GLU A 26 10.65 29.58 -12.63
N ILE A 27 10.62 28.88 -11.49
CA ILE A 27 10.07 27.52 -11.44
C ILE A 27 8.57 27.60 -11.72
N PRO A 28 8.04 26.89 -12.74
CA PRO A 28 6.61 26.89 -13.01
C PRO A 28 5.78 26.50 -11.78
N PRO A 29 4.65 27.17 -11.52
CA PRO A 29 3.87 26.93 -10.28
C PRO A 29 3.47 25.48 -10.05
N ALA A 30 3.14 24.73 -11.11
CA ALA A 30 2.83 23.31 -11.02
C ALA A 30 4.02 22.49 -10.52
N VAL A 31 5.24 22.80 -10.99
CA VAL A 31 6.48 22.12 -10.60
C VAL A 31 6.83 22.48 -9.17
N ALA A 32 6.68 23.75 -8.80
CA ALA A 32 6.88 24.19 -7.41
C ALA A 32 5.94 23.45 -6.45
N ALA A 33 4.66 23.33 -6.82
CA ALA A 33 3.66 22.58 -6.05
C ALA A 33 4.00 21.07 -5.95
N MET A 34 4.47 20.47 -7.04
CA MET A 34 4.91 19.07 -7.07
C MET A 34 6.08 18.83 -6.10
N LEU A 35 7.11 19.67 -6.18
CA LEU A 35 8.30 19.54 -5.32
C LEU A 35 7.97 19.80 -3.84
N ASP A 36 7.11 20.80 -3.54
CA ASP A 36 6.62 21.07 -2.17
C ASP A 36 5.81 19.90 -1.62
N ASN A 37 4.93 19.30 -2.43
CA ASN A 37 4.16 18.13 -2.02
C ASN A 37 5.07 16.93 -1.71
N PHE A 38 6.12 16.70 -2.50
CA PHE A 38 7.10 15.66 -2.19
C PHE A 38 7.82 15.93 -0.87
N GLU A 39 8.26 17.17 -0.63
CA GLU A 39 8.91 17.55 0.63
C GLU A 39 7.96 17.35 1.82
N ARG A 40 6.71 17.78 1.73
CA ARG A 40 5.71 17.62 2.80
C ARG A 40 5.37 16.16 3.10
N GLN A 41 5.26 15.32 2.07
CA GLN A 41 4.92 13.90 2.23
C GLN A 41 6.06 13.05 2.76
N THR A 42 7.28 13.34 2.31
CA THR A 42 8.45 12.52 2.62
C THR A 42 9.33 13.09 3.74
N GLY A 43 9.18 14.38 4.04
CA GLY A 43 10.10 15.13 4.88
C GLY A 43 11.47 15.36 4.22
N LEU A 44 11.62 15.01 2.93
CA LEU A 44 12.87 15.06 2.18
C LEU A 44 12.85 16.21 1.20
N LYS A 45 13.78 17.15 1.33
CA LYS A 45 13.87 18.29 0.40
C LYS A 45 14.41 17.82 -0.95
N PRO A 46 13.63 18.01 -2.05
CA PRO A 46 14.10 17.72 -3.39
C PRO A 46 15.24 18.66 -3.80
N THR A 47 16.24 18.10 -4.47
CA THR A 47 17.33 18.84 -5.13
C THR A 47 17.49 18.32 -6.55
N TYR A 48 17.96 19.14 -7.47
CA TYR A 48 18.16 18.78 -8.87
C TYR A 48 19.37 19.49 -9.45
N SER A 49 19.95 18.96 -10.54
CA SER A 49 21.11 19.55 -11.20
C SER A 49 20.71 20.67 -12.19
N SER A 50 19.59 20.47 -12.90
CA SER A 50 19.01 21.50 -13.79
C SER A 50 17.49 21.35 -13.85
N LEU A 51 16.83 22.47 -14.11
CA LEU A 51 15.42 22.58 -14.45
C LEU A 51 15.32 23.51 -15.65
N GLU A 52 14.79 22.99 -16.74
CA GLU A 52 14.66 23.71 -17.99
C GLU A 52 13.19 23.75 -18.41
N THR A 53 12.74 24.91 -18.90
CA THR A 53 11.39 25.05 -19.48
C THR A 53 11.55 25.43 -20.94
N ASP A 54 10.93 24.68 -21.84
CA ASP A 54 10.96 24.96 -23.27
C ASP A 54 9.98 26.08 -23.65
N SER A 55 9.97 26.44 -24.94
CA SER A 55 9.09 27.51 -25.47
C SER A 55 7.60 27.12 -25.46
N SER A 56 7.27 25.85 -25.24
CA SER A 56 5.90 25.33 -25.15
C SER A 56 5.42 25.22 -23.68
N GLY A 57 6.32 25.52 -22.73
CA GLY A 57 6.01 25.37 -21.28
C GLY A 57 6.25 24.00 -20.72
N ASN A 58 6.80 23.06 -21.49
CA ASN A 58 7.21 21.75 -20.97
C ASN A 58 8.45 21.88 -20.09
N VAL A 59 8.58 21.04 -19.08
CA VAL A 59 9.65 21.12 -18.11
C VAL A 59 10.45 19.82 -18.08
N SER A 60 11.78 19.95 -18.14
CA SER A 60 12.72 18.86 -17.90
C SER A 60 13.49 19.13 -16.61
N ILE A 61 13.59 18.13 -15.74
CA ILE A 61 14.33 18.17 -14.47
C ILE A 61 15.37 17.05 -14.49
N ALA A 62 16.64 17.41 -14.43
CA ALA A 62 17.73 16.43 -14.42
C ALA A 62 18.26 16.16 -13.01
N ALA A 63 18.55 14.88 -12.75
CA ALA A 63 19.13 14.37 -11.50
C ALA A 63 18.35 14.80 -10.25
N LEU A 64 17.02 14.64 -10.28
CA LEU A 64 16.16 14.90 -9.12
C LEU A 64 16.54 13.94 -8.00
N THR A 65 16.94 14.48 -6.86
CA THR A 65 17.43 13.69 -5.72
C THR A 65 16.71 14.12 -4.44
N MET A 66 16.26 13.12 -3.68
CA MET A 66 15.74 13.28 -2.32
C MET A 66 16.52 12.33 -1.41
N SER A 67 17.04 12.82 -0.30
CA SER A 67 17.81 11.99 0.61
C SER A 67 17.64 12.42 2.06
N VAL A 68 17.57 11.42 2.93
CA VAL A 68 17.76 11.59 4.37
C VAL A 68 19.01 10.84 4.79
N SER A 69 19.88 11.50 5.53
CA SER A 69 21.01 10.84 6.18
C SER A 69 20.54 10.36 7.55
N ALA A 70 20.71 9.08 7.81
CA ALA A 70 20.41 8.53 9.12
C ALA A 70 21.24 9.22 10.19
N ALA A 71 20.59 9.87 11.14
CA ALA A 71 21.21 10.31 12.37
C ALA A 71 20.90 9.27 13.44
N GLY A 72 21.77 8.27 13.57
CA GLY A 72 21.61 7.24 14.62
C GLY A 72 21.17 5.87 14.10
N THR A 73 19.97 5.42 14.42
CA THR A 73 19.48 4.05 14.18
C THR A 73 18.59 3.91 12.95
N ASP A 74 18.24 5.00 12.29
CA ASP A 74 17.35 4.96 11.13
C ASP A 74 18.14 4.67 9.84
N PRO A 75 17.61 3.86 8.92
CA PRO A 75 18.24 3.61 7.64
C PRO A 75 18.30 4.90 6.80
N ALA A 76 19.41 5.13 6.12
CA ALA A 76 19.49 6.19 5.13
C ALA A 76 18.57 5.85 3.95
N VAL A 77 17.85 6.84 3.45
CA VAL A 77 17.04 6.73 2.23
C VAL A 77 17.57 7.72 1.21
N LYS A 78 17.84 7.24 0.01
CA LYS A 78 18.22 8.08 -1.11
C LYS A 78 17.39 7.67 -2.33
N LEU A 79 16.59 8.61 -2.84
CA LEU A 79 15.89 8.49 -4.11
C LEU A 79 16.61 9.38 -5.14
N VAL A 80 16.90 8.84 -6.30
CA VAL A 80 17.43 9.54 -7.46
C VAL A 80 16.54 9.23 -8.66
N ILE A 81 16.23 10.24 -9.46
CA ILE A 81 15.60 10.10 -10.77
C ILE A 81 16.49 10.84 -11.75
N ASP A 82 16.99 10.13 -12.77
CA ASP A 82 17.94 10.70 -13.70
C ASP A 82 17.32 11.85 -14.49
N GLU A 83 16.08 11.68 -14.94
CA GLU A 83 15.34 12.68 -15.69
C GLU A 83 13.83 12.58 -15.42
N VAL A 84 13.19 13.74 -15.29
CA VAL A 84 11.73 13.90 -15.22
C VAL A 84 11.32 14.87 -16.33
N GLU A 85 10.44 14.45 -17.20
CA GLU A 85 9.82 15.30 -18.22
C GLU A 85 8.35 15.53 -17.87
N LEU A 86 7.91 16.77 -17.91
CA LEU A 86 6.54 17.20 -17.62
C LEU A 86 6.02 17.98 -18.84
N ASN A 87 5.01 17.46 -19.50
CA ASN A 87 4.47 18.04 -20.72
C ASN A 87 2.98 18.40 -20.55
N ASP A 88 2.54 19.38 -21.32
CA ASP A 88 1.15 19.83 -21.37
C ASP A 88 0.64 20.23 -19.98
N ILE A 89 1.33 21.17 -19.33
CA ILE A 89 0.98 21.67 -17.99
C ILE A 89 -0.12 22.70 -18.12
N GLU A 90 -1.28 22.43 -17.51
CA GLU A 90 -2.45 23.30 -17.54
C GLU A 90 -2.86 23.72 -16.11
N ASP A 91 -3.19 25.01 -15.93
CA ASP A 91 -3.78 25.52 -14.70
C ASP A 91 -5.30 25.29 -14.74
N GLN A 92 -5.80 24.47 -13.83
CA GLN A 92 -7.21 24.15 -13.69
C GLN A 92 -7.95 25.10 -12.72
N GLY A 93 -7.25 26.09 -12.17
CA GLY A 93 -7.75 27.02 -11.16
C GLY A 93 -7.60 26.50 -9.73
N ASP A 94 -7.79 27.41 -8.76
CA ASP A 94 -7.71 27.12 -7.32
C ASP A 94 -6.41 26.39 -6.88
N GLY A 95 -5.30 26.61 -7.59
CA GLY A 95 -4.02 25.95 -7.33
C GLY A 95 -4.00 24.48 -7.70
N LEU A 96 -4.93 24.02 -8.53
CA LEU A 96 -4.91 22.68 -9.12
C LEU A 96 -4.29 22.77 -10.52
N TYR A 97 -3.32 21.94 -10.79
CA TYR A 97 -2.64 21.81 -12.07
C TYR A 97 -2.84 20.41 -12.64
N GLU A 98 -3.03 20.32 -13.96
CA GLU A 98 -2.97 19.06 -14.69
C GLU A 98 -1.66 19.02 -15.49
N ILE A 99 -0.93 17.92 -15.37
CA ILE A 99 0.23 17.60 -16.20
C ILE A 99 -0.22 16.50 -17.15
N GLY A 100 -0.35 16.82 -18.43
CA GLY A 100 -0.94 15.93 -19.45
C GLY A 100 -0.15 14.63 -19.59
N SER A 101 1.18 14.72 -19.64
CA SER A 101 2.06 13.54 -19.60
C SER A 101 3.33 13.80 -18.80
N THR A 102 3.77 12.76 -18.11
CA THR A 102 5.01 12.77 -17.33
C THR A 102 5.80 11.51 -17.66
N SER A 103 7.10 11.63 -17.88
CA SER A 103 8.02 10.51 -17.93
C SER A 103 9.08 10.61 -16.84
N PHE A 104 9.46 9.47 -16.28
CA PHE A 104 10.55 9.34 -15.32
C PHE A 104 11.52 8.28 -15.82
N SER A 105 12.78 8.63 -15.93
CA SER A 105 13.84 7.71 -16.31
C SER A 105 14.87 7.53 -15.20
N GLY A 106 15.40 6.32 -15.06
CA GLY A 106 16.46 5.99 -14.13
C GLY A 106 16.11 6.15 -12.65
N LEU A 107 14.83 5.93 -12.26
CA LEU A 107 14.44 5.99 -10.84
C LEU A 107 15.15 4.89 -10.07
N LYS A 108 15.89 5.29 -9.04
CA LYS A 108 16.60 4.42 -8.12
C LYS A 108 16.38 4.88 -6.69
N MET A 109 15.94 3.96 -5.83
CA MET A 109 15.80 4.21 -4.40
C MET A 109 16.68 3.24 -3.62
N ASP A 110 17.67 3.79 -2.93
CA ASP A 110 18.53 3.06 -2.02
C ASP A 110 18.04 3.27 -0.58
N ILE A 111 17.86 2.18 0.15
CA ILE A 111 17.49 2.17 1.57
C ILE A 111 18.53 1.31 2.28
N GLY A 112 19.13 1.84 3.32
CA GLY A 112 20.09 1.01 4.06
C GLY A 112 20.82 1.71 5.17
N ASP A 113 21.47 0.87 5.97
CA ASP A 113 22.40 1.23 7.03
C ASP A 113 23.66 0.36 6.90
N ALA A 114 24.45 0.25 7.97
CA ALA A 114 25.69 -0.54 7.99
C ALA A 114 25.45 -2.06 7.91
N GLU A 115 24.24 -2.53 8.24
CA GLU A 115 23.92 -3.96 8.36
C GLU A 115 22.99 -4.45 7.23
N PHE A 116 22.17 -3.56 6.71
CA PHE A 116 21.16 -3.87 5.69
C PHE A 116 21.20 -2.84 4.56
N SER A 117 21.11 -3.32 3.32
CA SER A 117 20.90 -2.46 2.15
C SER A 117 19.91 -3.09 1.17
N ALA A 118 19.04 -2.26 0.63
CA ALA A 118 18.13 -2.61 -0.44
C ALA A 118 18.09 -1.51 -1.49
N THR A 119 18.00 -1.88 -2.75
CA THR A 119 17.87 -0.97 -3.89
C THR A 119 16.64 -1.35 -4.68
N LEU A 120 15.73 -0.40 -4.88
CA LEU A 120 14.68 -0.47 -5.90
C LEU A 120 15.18 0.26 -7.14
N SER A 121 15.05 -0.37 -8.31
CA SER A 121 15.35 0.24 -9.61
C SER A 121 14.13 0.15 -10.52
N VAL A 122 13.74 1.29 -11.07
CA VAL A 122 12.64 1.45 -12.03
C VAL A 122 13.23 2.22 -13.23
N PRO A 123 13.66 1.53 -14.31
CA PRO A 123 14.33 2.18 -15.43
C PRO A 123 13.46 3.24 -16.11
N GLU A 124 12.18 2.93 -16.29
CA GLU A 124 11.21 3.82 -16.95
C GLU A 124 9.86 3.72 -16.26
N SER A 125 9.23 4.86 -16.06
CA SER A 125 7.83 4.97 -15.65
C SER A 125 7.19 6.21 -16.27
N SER A 126 5.87 6.22 -16.33
CA SER A 126 5.11 7.33 -16.90
C SER A 126 3.81 7.57 -16.15
N ALA A 127 3.31 8.78 -16.26
CA ALA A 127 1.97 9.14 -15.81
C ALA A 127 1.27 9.96 -16.90
N GLU A 128 -0.05 9.77 -17.03
CA GLU A 128 -0.93 10.53 -17.93
C GLU A 128 -2.00 11.22 -17.08
N GLY A 129 -2.24 12.50 -17.34
CA GLY A 129 -3.23 13.29 -16.61
C GLY A 129 -2.95 13.29 -15.12
N TRP A 130 -1.75 13.70 -14.72
CA TRP A 130 -1.37 13.80 -13.31
C TRP A 130 -1.81 15.14 -12.74
N TYR A 131 -2.57 15.08 -11.65
CA TYR A 131 -3.12 16.26 -10.99
C TYR A 131 -2.32 16.61 -9.74
N VAL A 132 -1.80 17.82 -9.71
CA VAL A 132 -1.02 18.38 -8.59
C VAL A 132 -1.80 19.52 -7.94
N LYS A 133 -2.06 19.40 -6.64
CA LYS A 133 -2.68 20.46 -5.84
C LYS A 133 -1.62 21.27 -5.12
N ALA A 134 -1.51 22.56 -5.38
CA ALA A 134 -0.69 23.45 -4.59
C ALA A 134 -1.31 23.68 -3.21
N LEU A 135 -0.49 23.59 -2.17
CA LEU A 135 -0.88 23.83 -0.79
C LEU A 135 -0.45 25.25 -0.37
N GLY A 136 -1.37 25.98 0.27
CA GLY A 136 -1.04 27.23 0.93
C GLY A 136 -0.33 27.01 2.27
N ASP A 137 -0.04 28.11 2.98
CA ASP A 137 0.62 28.08 4.30
C ASP A 137 -0.21 27.38 5.39
N SER A 138 -1.52 27.38 5.23
CA SER A 138 -2.47 26.77 6.17
C SER A 138 -3.53 25.97 5.40
N PRO A 139 -3.14 24.80 4.83
CA PRO A 139 -4.07 24.02 4.03
C PRO A 139 -5.19 23.44 4.89
N THR A 140 -6.38 23.32 4.30
CA THR A 140 -7.46 22.55 4.91
C THR A 140 -7.12 21.07 4.97
N PRO A 141 -7.78 20.27 5.83
CA PRO A 141 -7.63 18.81 5.81
C PRO A 141 -7.95 18.20 4.42
N GLU A 142 -8.93 18.74 3.72
CA GLU A 142 -9.32 18.34 2.36
C GLU A 142 -8.21 18.64 1.35
N ASP A 143 -7.62 19.84 1.38
CA ASP A 143 -6.48 20.17 0.51
C ASP A 143 -5.28 19.27 0.77
N SER A 144 -5.00 18.99 2.05
CA SER A 144 -3.91 18.12 2.45
C SER A 144 -4.13 16.67 1.96
N LEU A 145 -5.35 16.17 2.12
CA LEU A 145 -5.74 14.85 1.59
C LEU A 145 -5.57 14.83 0.06
N ARG A 146 -6.11 15.83 -0.62
CA ARG A 146 -6.07 15.93 -2.09
C ARG A 146 -4.62 15.97 -2.61
N ALA A 147 -3.76 16.77 -1.99
CA ALA A 147 -2.35 16.84 -2.37
C ALA A 147 -1.59 15.53 -2.11
N ALA A 148 -1.96 14.81 -1.04
CA ALA A 148 -1.32 13.53 -0.69
C ALA A 148 -1.71 12.39 -1.63
N MET A 149 -2.86 12.47 -2.30
CA MET A 149 -3.37 11.38 -3.13
C MET A 149 -2.58 11.18 -4.43
N ASN A 150 -1.88 12.22 -4.93
CA ASN A 150 -1.08 12.15 -6.17
C ASN A 150 -1.81 11.45 -7.32
N VAL A 151 -3.06 11.84 -7.58
CA VAL A 151 -3.89 11.16 -8.57
C VAL A 151 -3.46 11.45 -9.99
N ALA A 152 -3.33 10.40 -10.78
CA ALA A 152 -3.15 10.46 -12.23
C ALA A 152 -4.17 9.53 -12.89
N ARG A 153 -4.67 9.90 -14.08
CA ARG A 153 -5.59 9.04 -14.82
C ARG A 153 -4.98 7.69 -15.10
N LYS A 154 -3.69 7.67 -15.39
CA LYS A 154 -2.93 6.43 -15.56
C LYS A 154 -1.49 6.64 -15.09
N MET A 155 -0.95 5.64 -14.40
CA MET A 155 0.49 5.52 -14.13
C MET A 155 0.93 4.13 -14.54
N SER A 156 2.13 4.02 -15.09
CA SER A 156 2.69 2.72 -15.47
C SER A 156 4.20 2.72 -15.32
N SER A 157 4.75 1.55 -15.05
CA SER A 157 6.17 1.29 -15.19
C SER A 157 6.40 -0.04 -15.92
N GLY A 158 7.54 -0.15 -16.57
CA GLY A 158 8.04 -1.40 -17.10
C GLY A 158 8.63 -2.27 -15.99
N LYS A 159 9.59 -3.10 -16.37
CA LYS A 159 10.26 -4.02 -15.44
C LYS A 159 10.99 -3.27 -14.33
N MET A 160 10.73 -3.68 -13.09
CA MET A 160 11.39 -3.17 -11.88
C MET A 160 12.19 -4.28 -11.19
N THR A 161 13.19 -3.90 -10.43
CA THR A 161 13.98 -4.83 -9.61
C THR A 161 14.15 -4.32 -8.21
N ILE A 162 14.08 -5.22 -7.23
CA ILE A 162 14.44 -4.96 -5.85
C ILE A 162 15.62 -5.86 -5.53
N THR A 163 16.77 -5.27 -5.22
CA THR A 163 17.98 -6.01 -4.83
C THR A 163 18.24 -5.77 -3.35
N ALA A 164 18.30 -6.84 -2.57
CA ALA A 164 18.62 -6.78 -1.14
C ALA A 164 19.47 -8.00 -0.76
N MET A 165 20.52 -7.83 0.04
CA MET A 165 21.40 -8.91 0.51
C MET A 165 21.95 -9.79 -0.65
N GLY A 166 22.23 -9.19 -1.80
CA GLY A 166 22.72 -9.91 -2.98
C GLY A 166 21.67 -10.74 -3.73
N GLN A 167 20.40 -10.64 -3.35
CA GLN A 167 19.26 -11.28 -4.00
C GLN A 167 18.45 -10.27 -4.80
N THR A 168 17.89 -10.68 -5.92
CA THR A 168 17.09 -9.81 -6.78
C THR A 168 15.68 -10.38 -6.97
N ILE A 169 14.69 -9.62 -6.56
CA ILE A 169 13.28 -9.82 -6.87
C ILE A 169 12.97 -8.99 -8.11
N THR A 170 12.24 -9.56 -9.06
CA THR A 170 11.82 -8.85 -10.27
C THR A 170 10.30 -8.66 -10.28
N ILE A 171 9.87 -7.54 -10.85
CA ILE A 171 8.46 -7.20 -11.06
C ILE A 171 8.34 -6.81 -12.53
N ASP A 172 7.48 -7.48 -13.30
CA ASP A 172 7.42 -7.26 -14.75
C ASP A 172 6.73 -5.94 -15.13
N GLY A 173 5.90 -5.40 -14.25
CA GLY A 173 5.27 -4.09 -14.49
C GLY A 173 4.36 -3.66 -13.35
N TYR A 174 4.12 -2.36 -13.35
CA TYR A 174 3.14 -1.68 -12.51
C TYR A 174 2.17 -0.91 -13.39
N GLU A 175 0.90 -0.97 -13.09
CA GLU A 175 -0.14 -0.16 -13.71
C GLU A 175 -1.11 0.33 -12.64
N GLN A 176 -1.44 1.61 -12.71
CA GLN A 176 -2.48 2.23 -11.90
C GLN A 176 -3.37 3.06 -12.80
N THR A 177 -4.67 3.02 -12.56
CA THR A 177 -5.65 3.90 -13.18
C THR A 177 -6.49 4.58 -12.11
N TRP A 178 -6.92 5.79 -12.43
CA TRP A 178 -7.85 6.55 -11.62
C TRP A 178 -8.87 7.25 -12.52
N ASP A 179 -10.13 7.19 -12.10
CA ASP A 179 -11.27 7.82 -12.78
C ASP A 179 -12.14 8.52 -11.73
N GLY A 180 -12.12 9.85 -11.73
CA GLY A 180 -12.81 10.61 -10.71
C GLY A 180 -12.75 12.12 -10.88
N ASP A 181 -13.10 12.82 -9.82
CA ASP A 181 -13.10 14.28 -9.75
C ASP A 181 -11.72 14.82 -9.28
N PRO A 182 -10.95 15.46 -10.14
CA PRO A 182 -9.62 15.96 -9.79
C PRO A 182 -9.63 17.06 -8.72
N ALA A 183 -10.73 17.77 -8.53
CA ALA A 183 -10.82 18.81 -7.52
C ALA A 183 -10.86 18.23 -6.11
N THR A 184 -11.60 17.16 -5.91
CA THR A 184 -11.70 16.49 -4.60
C THR A 184 -10.78 15.29 -4.45
N GLY A 185 -10.40 14.64 -5.56
CA GLY A 185 -9.70 13.36 -5.58
C GLY A 185 -10.63 12.15 -5.38
N ALA A 186 -11.94 12.38 -5.21
CA ALA A 186 -12.91 11.28 -5.17
C ALA A 186 -12.95 10.55 -6.50
N GLY A 187 -13.06 9.23 -6.48
CA GLY A 187 -13.09 8.44 -7.71
C GLY A 187 -12.77 6.98 -7.49
N LYS A 188 -12.73 6.25 -8.60
CA LYS A 188 -12.36 4.85 -8.65
C LYS A 188 -10.89 4.72 -8.99
N PHE A 189 -10.23 3.78 -8.34
CA PHE A 189 -8.85 3.45 -8.64
C PHE A 189 -8.69 1.95 -8.87
N ALA A 190 -7.73 1.60 -9.70
CA ALA A 190 -7.27 0.24 -9.88
C ALA A 190 -5.74 0.23 -9.94
N MET A 191 -5.13 -0.78 -9.35
CA MET A 191 -3.67 -0.97 -9.34
C MET A 191 -3.34 -2.44 -9.60
N LYS A 192 -2.28 -2.67 -10.36
CA LYS A 192 -1.76 -4.00 -10.62
C LYS A 192 -0.22 -3.99 -10.58
N LEU A 193 0.35 -4.92 -9.80
CA LEU A 193 1.73 -5.36 -9.93
C LEU A 193 1.74 -6.73 -10.61
N SER A 194 2.44 -6.83 -11.73
CA SER A 194 2.45 -8.03 -12.55
C SER A 194 3.70 -8.84 -12.30
N ASN A 195 3.50 -10.15 -12.08
CA ASN A 195 4.55 -11.16 -11.98
C ASN A 195 5.70 -10.73 -11.05
N VAL A 196 5.40 -10.54 -9.78
CA VAL A 196 6.44 -10.39 -8.75
C VAL A 196 7.13 -11.75 -8.59
N ALA A 197 8.37 -11.86 -9.04
CA ALA A 197 9.12 -13.09 -9.04
C ALA A 197 10.18 -13.09 -7.95
N ILE A 198 9.98 -13.95 -6.94
CA ILE A 198 10.91 -14.18 -5.82
C ILE A 198 11.69 -15.47 -6.15
N PRO A 199 13.01 -15.41 -6.38
CA PRO A 199 13.80 -16.57 -6.73
C PRO A 199 13.99 -17.54 -5.56
N GLU A 200 14.32 -18.81 -5.88
CA GLU A 200 14.57 -19.87 -4.89
C GLU A 200 15.62 -19.46 -3.84
N SER A 201 16.67 -18.75 -4.24
CA SER A 201 17.71 -18.28 -3.33
C SER A 201 17.19 -17.35 -2.25
N THR A 202 16.26 -16.44 -2.60
CA THR A 202 15.59 -15.56 -1.63
C THR A 202 14.65 -16.34 -0.71
N ILE A 203 13.86 -17.26 -1.30
CA ILE A 203 12.98 -18.15 -0.51
C ILE A 203 13.82 -18.96 0.50
N ALA A 204 14.95 -19.55 0.08
CA ALA A 204 15.80 -20.35 0.96
C ALA A 204 16.38 -19.55 2.15
N MET A 205 16.58 -18.24 2.01
CA MET A 205 17.01 -17.37 3.10
C MET A 205 15.89 -17.12 4.12
N LEU A 206 14.65 -17.01 3.66
CA LEU A 206 13.47 -16.70 4.48
C LEU A 206 12.83 -17.96 5.07
N ASP A 207 12.87 -19.06 4.35
CA ASP A 207 12.30 -20.36 4.70
C ASP A 207 13.31 -21.23 5.46
N THR A 208 13.65 -20.82 6.68
CA THR A 208 14.64 -21.51 7.52
C THR A 208 14.25 -22.95 7.85
N MET A 209 12.97 -23.31 7.76
CA MET A 209 12.46 -24.68 7.97
C MET A 209 12.34 -25.49 6.68
N GLY A 210 12.59 -24.88 5.52
CA GLY A 210 12.50 -25.54 4.22
C GLY A 210 11.06 -25.93 3.83
N MET A 211 10.06 -25.28 4.39
CA MET A 211 8.65 -25.62 4.12
C MET A 211 8.24 -25.40 2.68
N MET A 212 8.66 -24.28 2.08
CA MET A 212 8.35 -24.00 0.67
C MET A 212 8.93 -25.06 -0.26
N LYS A 213 10.16 -25.49 0.00
CA LYS A 213 10.78 -26.58 -0.74
C LYS A 213 10.06 -27.91 -0.53
N GLN A 214 9.63 -28.23 0.68
CA GLN A 214 8.84 -29.43 0.97
C GLN A 214 7.48 -29.42 0.26
N LEU A 215 6.88 -28.22 0.08
CA LEU A 215 5.66 -28.03 -0.70
C LEU A 215 5.90 -28.05 -2.22
N GLY A 216 7.16 -28.16 -2.66
CA GLY A 216 7.54 -28.22 -4.08
C GLY A 216 7.63 -26.87 -4.77
N TYR A 217 7.82 -25.77 -4.03
CA TYR A 217 8.01 -24.43 -4.59
C TYR A 217 9.49 -24.08 -4.63
N ASN A 218 10.03 -23.91 -5.86
CA ASN A 218 11.43 -23.53 -6.13
C ASN A 218 11.57 -22.04 -6.44
N GLY A 219 10.65 -21.23 -5.97
CA GLY A 219 10.49 -19.81 -6.21
C GLY A 219 9.01 -19.48 -6.09
N VAL A 220 8.69 -18.21 -5.99
CA VAL A 220 7.29 -17.74 -5.90
C VAL A 220 7.08 -16.66 -6.94
N ASN A 221 6.02 -16.81 -7.73
CA ASN A 221 5.55 -15.79 -8.64
C ASN A 221 4.11 -15.45 -8.28
N PHE A 222 3.82 -14.17 -8.20
CA PHE A 222 2.46 -13.71 -7.90
C PHE A 222 2.14 -12.38 -8.56
N ASP A 223 0.86 -12.13 -8.75
CA ASP A 223 0.30 -10.82 -9.08
C ASP A 223 -0.35 -10.20 -7.84
N LEU A 224 -0.27 -8.88 -7.74
CA LEU A 224 -1.05 -8.11 -6.79
C LEU A 224 -2.02 -7.21 -7.55
N THR A 225 -3.27 -7.19 -7.15
CA THR A 225 -4.26 -6.26 -7.68
C THR A 225 -4.98 -5.55 -6.54
N SER A 226 -5.30 -4.28 -6.75
CA SER A 226 -6.19 -3.54 -5.85
C SER A 226 -7.14 -2.71 -6.69
N ASN A 227 -8.42 -2.71 -6.31
CA ASN A 227 -9.43 -1.84 -6.89
C ASN A 227 -10.18 -1.16 -5.75
N GLY A 228 -10.66 0.05 -5.97
CA GLY A 228 -11.42 0.71 -4.94
C GLY A 228 -12.17 1.93 -5.45
N ASN A 229 -12.93 2.49 -4.53
CA ASN A 229 -13.64 3.74 -4.72
C ASN A 229 -13.49 4.60 -3.48
N LEU A 230 -13.18 5.85 -3.67
CA LEU A 230 -13.15 6.88 -2.65
C LEU A 230 -14.24 7.90 -2.95
N ASP A 231 -15.17 8.07 -2.02
CA ASP A 231 -16.17 9.13 -2.03
C ASP A 231 -15.79 10.19 -1.00
N ILE A 232 -15.95 11.47 -1.34
CA ILE A 232 -15.71 12.59 -0.43
C ILE A 232 -16.95 13.46 -0.42
N THR A 233 -17.60 13.57 0.72
CA THR A 233 -18.83 14.36 0.87
C THR A 233 -18.90 14.98 2.27
N GLY A 234 -19.04 16.30 2.33
CA GLY A 234 -19.29 17.03 3.58
C GLY A 234 -18.23 16.80 4.66
N GLY A 235 -16.94 16.79 4.29
CA GLY A 235 -15.84 16.58 5.23
C GLY A 235 -15.67 15.12 5.68
N ASN A 236 -16.38 14.19 5.06
CA ASN A 236 -16.27 12.76 5.34
C ASN A 236 -15.85 11.99 4.08
N MET A 237 -15.14 10.87 4.28
CA MET A 237 -14.78 9.91 3.28
C MET A 237 -15.64 8.66 3.38
N GLY A 238 -15.98 8.10 2.22
CA GLY A 238 -16.40 6.72 2.05
C GLY A 238 -15.33 5.98 1.27
N LEU A 239 -14.87 4.84 1.76
CA LEU A 239 -13.84 4.03 1.12
C LEU A 239 -14.35 2.61 0.92
N SER A 240 -14.21 2.10 -0.29
CA SER A 240 -14.30 0.67 -0.57
C SER A 240 -13.06 0.23 -1.32
N PHE A 241 -12.55 -0.95 -1.00
CA PHE A 241 -11.43 -1.52 -1.73
C PHE A 241 -11.49 -3.04 -1.71
N ASP A 242 -10.94 -3.62 -2.79
CA ASP A 242 -10.66 -5.03 -2.94
C ASP A 242 -9.18 -5.18 -3.28
N PHE A 243 -8.52 -6.07 -2.58
CA PHE A 243 -7.14 -6.43 -2.77
C PHE A 243 -7.04 -7.92 -3.05
N ALA A 244 -6.21 -8.33 -4.02
CA ALA A 244 -5.97 -9.73 -4.30
C ALA A 244 -4.47 -10.01 -4.49
N PHE A 245 -4.04 -11.09 -3.86
CA PHE A 245 -2.74 -11.71 -4.04
C PHE A 245 -2.94 -13.05 -4.75
N ALA A 246 -2.49 -13.16 -6.00
CA ALA A 246 -2.64 -14.35 -6.83
C ALA A 246 -1.29 -15.03 -7.03
N GLY A 247 -1.01 -16.07 -6.24
CA GLY A 247 0.21 -16.89 -6.36
C GLY A 247 0.06 -17.97 -7.42
N ARG A 248 1.02 -18.03 -8.36
CA ARG A 248 1.02 -19.06 -9.41
C ARG A 248 1.13 -20.46 -8.77
N ASP A 249 0.24 -21.36 -9.16
CA ASP A 249 0.15 -22.72 -8.61
C ASP A 249 -0.07 -22.81 -7.08
N MET A 250 -0.47 -21.70 -6.44
CA MET A 250 -0.82 -21.65 -5.02
C MET A 250 -2.31 -21.41 -4.83
N GLY A 251 -2.80 -20.33 -5.40
CA GLY A 251 -4.15 -19.85 -5.26
C GLY A 251 -4.20 -18.33 -5.16
N GLN A 252 -5.39 -17.80 -4.89
CA GLN A 252 -5.61 -16.38 -4.73
C GLN A 252 -6.20 -16.10 -3.35
N LEU A 253 -5.57 -15.17 -2.62
CA LEU A 253 -6.13 -14.59 -1.41
C LEU A 253 -6.69 -13.21 -1.75
N SER A 254 -7.97 -13.01 -1.51
CA SER A 254 -8.66 -11.73 -1.75
C SER A 254 -9.19 -11.17 -0.44
N PHE A 255 -9.04 -9.88 -0.26
CA PHE A 255 -9.58 -9.13 0.88
C PHE A 255 -10.31 -7.91 0.36
N GLY A 256 -11.54 -7.71 0.79
CA GLY A 256 -12.35 -6.54 0.47
C GLY A 256 -12.92 -5.91 1.73
N ALA A 257 -13.00 -4.59 1.75
CA ALA A 257 -13.66 -3.87 2.83
C ALA A 257 -14.31 -2.59 2.33
N SER A 258 -15.36 -2.16 3.02
CA SER A 258 -16.02 -0.88 2.77
C SER A 258 -16.45 -0.23 4.07
N ALA A 259 -16.11 1.03 4.20
CA ALA A 259 -16.48 1.88 5.33
C ALA A 259 -16.94 3.25 4.82
N SER A 260 -17.75 3.94 5.60
CA SER A 260 -18.25 5.28 5.28
C SER A 260 -18.30 6.16 6.53
N GLY A 261 -18.48 7.47 6.32
CA GLY A 261 -18.50 8.42 7.43
C GLY A 261 -17.14 8.59 8.12
N ILE A 262 -16.03 8.35 7.41
CA ILE A 262 -14.67 8.55 7.92
C ILE A 262 -14.35 10.04 7.85
N PRO A 263 -14.25 10.78 8.98
CA PRO A 263 -13.92 12.21 8.94
C PRO A 263 -12.53 12.44 8.35
N ILE A 264 -12.39 13.37 7.41
CA ILE A 264 -11.10 13.73 6.79
C ILE A 264 -10.11 14.20 7.86
N ALA A 265 -10.59 14.83 8.94
CA ALA A 265 -9.77 15.25 10.06
C ALA A 265 -9.01 14.09 10.73
N VAL A 266 -9.59 12.88 10.78
CA VAL A 266 -8.92 11.68 11.29
C VAL A 266 -7.72 11.33 10.43
N TYR A 267 -7.85 11.39 9.10
CA TYR A 267 -6.76 11.17 8.17
C TYR A 267 -5.64 12.21 8.35
N ALA A 268 -6.00 13.49 8.47
CA ALA A 268 -5.03 14.57 8.67
C ALA A 268 -4.21 14.39 9.96
N GLU A 269 -4.83 13.97 11.06
CA GLU A 269 -4.12 13.69 12.32
C GLU A 269 -3.23 12.45 12.23
N LEU A 270 -3.65 11.41 11.50
CA LEU A 270 -2.79 10.25 11.25
C LEU A 270 -1.55 10.62 10.40
N GLN A 271 -1.72 11.43 9.37
CA GLN A 271 -0.59 11.93 8.57
C GLN A 271 0.38 12.79 9.40
N LYS A 272 -0.16 13.69 10.21
CA LYS A 272 0.64 14.54 11.09
C LYS A 272 1.46 13.71 12.09
N ALA A 273 0.87 12.66 12.64
CA ALA A 273 1.57 11.74 13.53
C ALA A 273 2.71 11.00 12.80
N GLN A 274 2.49 10.57 11.57
CA GLN A 274 3.52 9.90 10.76
C GLN A 274 4.68 10.85 10.42
N SER A 275 4.41 12.07 10.00
CA SER A 275 5.44 13.06 9.63
C SER A 275 6.16 13.64 10.86
N GLY A 276 5.50 13.76 11.99
CA GLY A 276 6.04 14.30 13.25
C GLY A 276 6.73 13.28 14.17
N GLY A 277 6.70 11.98 13.82
CA GLY A 277 7.26 10.90 14.65
C GLY A 277 6.59 10.74 16.02
N SER A 278 5.39 11.30 16.20
CA SER A 278 4.60 11.19 17.42
C SER A 278 3.44 10.22 17.21
N GLU A 279 3.08 9.45 18.25
CA GLU A 279 1.90 8.60 18.17
C GLU A 279 0.62 9.46 18.07
N PRO A 280 -0.37 9.07 17.23
CA PRO A 280 -1.66 9.76 17.17
C PRO A 280 -2.37 9.73 18.53
N ASP A 281 -2.96 10.83 18.93
CA ASP A 281 -3.80 10.85 20.12
C ASP A 281 -5.17 10.19 19.80
N PHE A 282 -5.22 8.88 19.91
CA PHE A 282 -6.45 8.11 19.67
C PHE A 282 -7.59 8.51 20.61
N ASN A 283 -7.32 9.03 21.82
CA ASN A 283 -8.37 9.47 22.73
C ASN A 283 -9.06 10.73 22.19
N ALA A 284 -8.30 11.66 21.62
CA ALA A 284 -8.86 12.86 20.97
C ALA A 284 -9.61 12.51 19.68
N LEU A 285 -9.21 11.46 18.96
CA LEU A 285 -9.87 10.99 17.74
C LEU A 285 -11.10 10.11 18.00
N MET A 286 -11.24 9.55 19.20
CA MET A 286 -12.27 8.56 19.53
C MET A 286 -13.71 9.04 19.21
N PRO A 287 -14.14 10.28 19.53
CA PRO A 287 -15.49 10.75 19.17
C PRO A 287 -15.76 10.72 17.65
N GLN A 288 -14.71 10.94 16.84
CA GLN A 288 -14.79 10.93 15.38
C GLN A 288 -14.75 9.49 14.83
N ILE A 289 -13.90 8.64 15.39
CA ILE A 289 -13.80 7.22 15.01
C ILE A 289 -15.12 6.48 15.26
N GLN A 290 -15.81 6.80 16.35
CA GLN A 290 -17.10 6.20 16.71
C GLN A 290 -18.20 6.39 15.65
N THR A 291 -18.10 7.43 14.80
CA THR A 291 -19.07 7.70 13.73
C THR A 291 -18.81 6.90 12.46
N ILE A 292 -17.63 6.30 12.34
CA ILE A 292 -17.26 5.48 11.18
C ILE A 292 -18.21 4.29 11.10
N THR A 293 -18.70 4.02 9.92
CA THR A 293 -19.66 2.96 9.65
C THR A 293 -19.02 1.87 8.82
N LEU A 294 -19.07 0.65 9.30
CA LEU A 294 -18.65 -0.54 8.56
C LEU A 294 -19.80 -1.04 7.68
N ASN A 295 -19.57 -1.14 6.37
CA ASN A 295 -20.56 -1.59 5.42
C ASN A 295 -20.37 -3.08 5.09
N HIS A 296 -19.14 -3.50 4.78
CA HIS A 296 -18.80 -4.92 4.63
C HIS A 296 -17.30 -5.18 4.78
N VAL A 297 -16.98 -6.45 5.06
CA VAL A 297 -15.62 -7.01 4.97
C VAL A 297 -15.74 -8.40 4.35
N ASN A 298 -14.80 -8.74 3.48
CA ASN A 298 -14.73 -10.05 2.83
C ASN A 298 -13.28 -10.54 2.81
N LEU A 299 -13.08 -11.81 3.15
CA LEU A 299 -11.82 -12.51 2.99
C LEU A 299 -12.11 -13.81 2.25
N ARG A 300 -11.47 -14.00 1.08
CA ARG A 300 -11.67 -15.18 0.24
C ARG A 300 -10.32 -15.77 -0.15
N PHE A 301 -10.23 -17.08 -0.04
CA PHE A 301 -9.14 -17.86 -0.59
C PHE A 301 -9.66 -18.80 -1.67
N ASP A 302 -9.14 -18.69 -2.89
CA ASP A 302 -9.35 -19.61 -3.99
C ASP A 302 -8.12 -20.48 -4.16
N ASP A 303 -8.26 -21.79 -3.93
CA ASP A 303 -7.13 -22.73 -4.00
C ASP A 303 -6.83 -23.13 -5.45
N ALA A 304 -5.54 -23.12 -5.82
CA ALA A 304 -5.07 -23.69 -7.08
C ALA A 304 -4.30 -25.00 -6.89
N SER A 305 -3.69 -25.22 -5.75
CA SER A 305 -3.07 -26.49 -5.34
C SER A 305 -2.44 -26.45 -3.94
N LEU A 306 -2.43 -25.29 -3.29
CA LEU A 306 -1.74 -25.10 -2.02
C LEU A 306 -2.27 -26.06 -0.95
N VAL A 307 -3.59 -26.17 -0.83
CA VAL A 307 -4.22 -27.02 0.19
C VAL A 307 -3.84 -28.48 -0.02
N ASN A 308 -3.86 -28.96 -1.26
CA ASN A 308 -3.50 -30.33 -1.60
C ASN A 308 -2.01 -30.65 -1.32
N ARG A 309 -1.16 -29.65 -1.24
CA ARG A 309 0.27 -29.80 -0.87
C ARG A 309 0.47 -29.69 0.64
N VAL A 310 -0.25 -28.76 1.29
CA VAL A 310 -0.12 -28.50 2.73
C VAL A 310 -0.75 -29.60 3.57
N LEU A 311 -1.93 -30.12 3.21
CA LEU A 311 -2.64 -31.12 4.01
C LEU A 311 -1.82 -32.38 4.29
N PRO A 312 -1.15 -33.03 3.29
CA PRO A 312 -0.32 -34.20 3.56
C PRO A 312 0.86 -33.87 4.48
N MET A 313 1.48 -32.70 4.31
CA MET A 313 2.61 -32.28 5.13
C MET A 313 2.18 -32.08 6.60
N VAL A 314 1.08 -31.38 6.86
CA VAL A 314 0.57 -31.15 8.21
C VAL A 314 0.13 -32.46 8.86
N ALA A 315 -0.52 -33.35 8.12
CA ALA A 315 -0.89 -34.68 8.62
C ALA A 315 0.34 -35.48 9.04
N ALA A 316 1.39 -35.50 8.21
CA ALA A 316 2.64 -36.17 8.54
C ALA A 316 3.33 -35.58 9.78
N MET A 317 3.34 -34.25 9.93
CA MET A 317 3.88 -33.58 11.14
C MET A 317 3.12 -33.94 12.41
N GLN A 318 1.81 -34.21 12.30
CA GLN A 318 0.98 -34.65 13.43
C GLN A 318 0.97 -36.19 13.65
N GLY A 319 1.66 -36.93 12.81
CA GLY A 319 1.68 -38.40 12.84
C GLY A 319 0.34 -39.03 12.51
N MET A 320 -0.48 -38.38 11.69
CA MET A 320 -1.83 -38.80 11.31
C MET A 320 -1.95 -39.05 9.81
N GLU A 321 -2.89 -39.92 9.42
CA GLU A 321 -3.33 -40.01 8.03
C GLU A 321 -4.10 -38.75 7.63
N GLN A 322 -3.91 -38.23 6.41
CA GLN A 322 -4.59 -37.04 5.89
C GLN A 322 -6.12 -37.16 6.01
N ALA A 323 -6.68 -38.31 5.69
CA ALA A 323 -8.12 -38.55 5.78
C ALA A 323 -8.65 -38.42 7.22
N ALA A 324 -7.87 -38.89 8.22
CA ALA A 324 -8.22 -38.76 9.63
C ALA A 324 -8.15 -37.29 10.09
N MET A 325 -7.14 -36.54 9.62
CA MET A 325 -7.01 -35.10 9.89
C MET A 325 -8.20 -34.31 9.32
N VAL A 326 -8.57 -34.54 8.07
CA VAL A 326 -9.74 -33.91 7.43
C VAL A 326 -11.03 -34.25 8.17
N ALA A 327 -11.21 -35.51 8.57
CA ALA A 327 -12.39 -35.95 9.33
C ALA A 327 -12.47 -35.27 10.71
N ASN A 328 -11.35 -35.00 11.36
CA ASN A 328 -11.29 -34.36 12.67
C ASN A 328 -11.36 -32.83 12.62
N ALA A 329 -11.09 -32.22 11.47
CA ALA A 329 -11.03 -30.76 11.31
C ALA A 329 -12.32 -30.07 11.77
N GLY A 330 -13.49 -30.62 11.40
CA GLY A 330 -14.78 -30.09 11.82
C GLY A 330 -14.95 -30.06 13.35
N ALA A 331 -14.53 -31.11 14.04
CA ALA A 331 -14.59 -31.17 15.50
C ALA A 331 -13.65 -30.15 16.17
N MET A 332 -12.46 -29.95 15.61
CA MET A 332 -11.51 -28.93 16.08
C MET A 332 -12.06 -27.52 15.88
N VAL A 333 -12.66 -27.24 14.72
CA VAL A 333 -13.32 -25.95 14.42
C VAL A 333 -14.48 -25.73 15.39
N GLN A 334 -15.33 -26.74 15.59
CA GLN A 334 -16.44 -26.68 16.55
C GLN A 334 -15.96 -26.32 17.96
N LEU A 335 -14.91 -26.99 18.45
CA LEU A 335 -14.34 -26.72 19.76
C LEU A 335 -13.79 -25.27 19.86
N GLY A 336 -13.09 -24.81 18.84
CA GLY A 336 -12.55 -23.44 18.79
C GLY A 336 -13.64 -22.37 18.76
N LEU A 337 -14.79 -22.66 18.16
CA LEU A 337 -15.90 -21.70 18.00
C LEU A 337 -16.91 -21.74 19.17
N MET A 338 -16.82 -22.69 20.08
CA MET A 338 -17.72 -22.75 21.26
C MET A 338 -17.70 -21.47 22.11
N GLN A 339 -16.55 -20.78 22.16
CA GLN A 339 -16.41 -19.52 22.88
C GLN A 339 -17.29 -18.40 22.34
N PHE A 340 -17.69 -18.45 21.06
CA PHE A 340 -18.55 -17.44 20.45
C PHE A 340 -20.03 -17.59 20.81
N GLN A 341 -20.45 -18.69 21.42
CA GLN A 341 -21.82 -18.95 21.87
C GLN A 341 -22.89 -18.74 20.77
N ASN A 342 -22.51 -19.00 19.49
CA ASN A 342 -23.38 -18.89 18.33
C ASN A 342 -23.40 -20.20 17.57
N GLN A 343 -24.39 -21.06 17.88
CA GLN A 343 -24.48 -22.41 17.31
C GLN A 343 -24.66 -22.37 15.78
N ALA A 344 -25.50 -21.46 15.28
CA ALA A 344 -25.78 -21.37 13.84
C ALA A 344 -24.50 -21.02 13.04
N PHE A 345 -23.70 -20.08 13.53
CA PHE A 345 -22.40 -19.73 12.94
C PHE A 345 -21.41 -20.89 13.04
N THR A 346 -21.39 -21.59 14.18
CA THR A 346 -20.54 -22.77 14.37
C THR A 346 -20.86 -23.86 13.38
N ASP A 347 -22.14 -24.23 13.24
CA ASP A 347 -22.60 -25.27 12.30
C ASP A 347 -22.28 -24.92 10.84
N GLN A 348 -22.53 -23.66 10.45
CA GLN A 348 -22.20 -23.15 9.12
C GLN A 348 -20.69 -23.23 8.84
N THR A 349 -19.86 -22.78 9.79
CA THR A 349 -18.40 -22.79 9.66
C THR A 349 -17.85 -24.22 9.57
N VAL A 350 -18.34 -25.13 10.41
CA VAL A 350 -17.96 -26.55 10.37
C VAL A 350 -18.32 -27.16 9.01
N ALA A 351 -19.52 -26.90 8.48
CA ALA A 351 -19.94 -27.39 7.18
C ALA A 351 -19.05 -26.85 6.05
N ALA A 352 -18.74 -25.54 6.07
CA ALA A 352 -17.89 -24.90 5.08
C ALA A 352 -16.47 -25.48 5.12
N VAL A 353 -15.83 -25.57 6.29
CA VAL A 353 -14.47 -26.11 6.43
C VAL A 353 -14.41 -27.57 5.98
N ASN A 354 -15.38 -28.39 6.35
CA ASN A 354 -15.42 -29.79 5.92
C ASN A 354 -15.59 -29.92 4.39
N SER A 355 -16.42 -29.07 3.78
CA SER A 355 -16.59 -29.01 2.33
C SER A 355 -15.31 -28.60 1.63
N PHE A 356 -14.66 -27.54 2.12
CA PHE A 356 -13.41 -27.04 1.57
C PHE A 356 -12.27 -28.05 1.66
N LEU A 357 -12.06 -28.67 2.81
CA LEU A 357 -10.97 -29.64 3.01
C LEU A 357 -11.19 -30.94 2.22
N LYS A 358 -12.44 -31.30 1.91
CA LYS A 358 -12.76 -32.46 1.09
C LYS A 358 -12.50 -32.22 -0.39
N GLU A 359 -12.81 -31.04 -0.88
CA GLU A 359 -12.62 -30.62 -2.29
C GLU A 359 -12.21 -29.14 -2.29
N PRO A 360 -10.91 -28.84 -2.14
CA PRO A 360 -10.47 -27.46 -2.04
C PRO A 360 -10.70 -26.67 -3.34
N LYS A 361 -11.61 -25.71 -3.31
CA LYS A 361 -11.84 -24.73 -4.40
C LYS A 361 -11.79 -23.32 -3.83
N SER A 362 -12.74 -22.97 -2.93
CA SER A 362 -12.77 -21.66 -2.31
C SER A 362 -13.24 -21.73 -0.87
N LEU A 363 -12.76 -20.81 -0.05
CA LEU A 363 -13.22 -20.57 1.32
C LEU A 363 -13.39 -19.07 1.52
N THR A 364 -14.60 -18.65 1.89
CA THR A 364 -14.95 -17.25 2.07
C THR A 364 -15.42 -16.99 3.48
N VAL A 365 -14.88 -15.94 4.12
CA VAL A 365 -15.41 -15.35 5.35
C VAL A 365 -15.89 -13.96 5.02
N SER A 366 -17.15 -13.68 5.27
CA SER A 366 -17.76 -12.39 4.96
C SER A 366 -18.49 -11.83 6.18
N ALA A 367 -18.33 -10.54 6.42
CA ALA A 367 -19.15 -9.77 7.35
C ALA A 367 -19.95 -8.76 6.53
N LYS A 368 -21.26 -9.00 6.39
CA LYS A 368 -22.18 -8.14 5.64
C LYS A 368 -23.42 -7.88 6.49
N PRO A 369 -23.38 -6.86 7.35
CA PRO A 369 -24.53 -6.52 8.19
C PRO A 369 -25.73 -6.13 7.31
N THR A 370 -26.93 -6.42 7.79
CA THR A 370 -28.19 -6.07 7.08
C THR A 370 -28.42 -4.56 7.02
N SER A 371 -27.83 -3.82 7.93
CA SER A 371 -27.70 -2.36 7.91
C SER A 371 -26.29 -1.98 8.34
N PRO A 372 -25.71 -0.90 7.79
CA PRO A 372 -24.37 -0.45 8.18
C PRO A 372 -24.26 -0.30 9.71
N VAL A 373 -23.12 -0.73 10.29
CA VAL A 373 -22.90 -0.75 11.74
C VAL A 373 -21.80 0.23 12.10
N THR A 374 -22.06 1.12 13.04
CA THR A 374 -21.08 2.10 13.50
C THR A 374 -20.06 1.47 14.45
N VAL A 375 -18.85 2.06 14.50
CA VAL A 375 -17.82 1.65 15.49
C VAL A 375 -18.37 1.80 16.91
N MET A 376 -19.15 2.85 17.18
CA MET A 376 -19.79 3.04 18.50
C MET A 376 -20.72 1.88 18.87
N GLU A 377 -21.53 1.40 17.92
CA GLU A 377 -22.40 0.24 18.16
C GLU A 377 -21.62 -1.05 18.43
N LEU A 378 -20.47 -1.24 17.76
CA LEU A 378 -19.59 -2.39 18.03
C LEU A 378 -18.92 -2.28 19.40
N MET A 379 -18.51 -1.09 19.81
CA MET A 379 -17.92 -0.85 21.13
C MET A 379 -18.94 -1.04 22.26
N GLY A 380 -20.23 -0.85 21.99
CA GLY A 380 -21.31 -1.08 22.93
C GLY A 380 -21.70 -2.55 23.13
N LEU A 381 -21.14 -3.48 22.34
CA LEU A 381 -21.44 -4.90 22.48
C LEU A 381 -20.82 -5.47 23.76
N ASN A 382 -21.51 -6.47 24.33
CA ASN A 382 -21.02 -7.13 25.52
C ASN A 382 -19.83 -8.07 25.21
N PRO A 383 -18.62 -7.79 25.72
CA PRO A 383 -17.45 -8.65 25.48
C PRO A 383 -17.64 -10.10 25.99
N ALA A 384 -18.55 -10.33 26.95
CA ALA A 384 -18.85 -11.65 27.43
C ALA A 384 -19.75 -12.48 26.48
N ASN A 385 -20.33 -11.84 25.46
CA ASN A 385 -21.16 -12.47 24.45
C ASN A 385 -20.68 -12.13 23.01
N PRO A 386 -19.54 -12.66 22.57
CA PRO A 386 -18.99 -12.34 21.25
C PRO A 386 -19.88 -12.80 20.09
N GLY A 387 -20.80 -13.75 20.31
CA GLY A 387 -21.78 -14.20 19.31
C GLY A 387 -22.76 -13.11 18.88
N GLU A 388 -22.98 -12.10 19.70
CA GLU A 388 -23.79 -10.93 19.36
C GLU A 388 -23.12 -10.11 18.24
N ALA A 389 -21.80 -9.93 18.31
CA ALA A 389 -21.03 -9.26 17.24
C ALA A 389 -21.12 -10.01 15.92
N ILE A 390 -20.99 -11.34 15.95
CA ILE A 390 -21.13 -12.22 14.77
C ILE A 390 -22.50 -12.01 14.11
N THR A 391 -23.55 -12.02 14.90
CA THR A 391 -24.93 -11.82 14.41
C THR A 391 -25.14 -10.41 13.86
N LYS A 392 -24.69 -9.39 14.60
CA LYS A 392 -24.84 -8.00 14.22
C LYS A 392 -24.10 -7.66 12.92
N LEU A 393 -22.90 -8.20 12.78
CA LEU A 393 -22.08 -8.02 11.57
C LEU A 393 -22.52 -8.93 10.42
N GLY A 394 -23.45 -9.86 10.64
CA GLY A 394 -23.87 -10.81 9.64
C GLY A 394 -22.70 -11.67 9.14
N VAL A 395 -21.85 -12.13 10.06
CA VAL A 395 -20.67 -12.94 9.68
C VAL A 395 -21.11 -14.28 9.16
N THR A 396 -20.60 -14.65 7.99
CA THR A 396 -20.86 -15.95 7.34
C THR A 396 -19.55 -16.58 6.89
N VAL A 397 -19.56 -17.92 6.82
CA VAL A 397 -18.46 -18.69 6.23
C VAL A 397 -19.07 -19.61 5.18
N SER A 398 -18.55 -19.58 3.97
CA SER A 398 -18.96 -20.45 2.87
C SER A 398 -17.76 -21.09 2.19
N ALA A 399 -17.97 -22.17 1.49
CA ALA A 399 -16.93 -22.86 0.75
C ALA A 399 -17.44 -23.40 -0.59
N ASN A 400 -16.56 -23.39 -1.58
CA ASN A 400 -16.78 -23.97 -2.90
C ASN A 400 -17.95 -23.32 -3.66
N ASP A 401 -18.16 -22.01 -3.44
CA ASP A 401 -19.14 -21.14 -4.07
C ASP A 401 -18.55 -20.32 -5.23
#